data_093a37ebaab4ff8223b85c71c767fe4c
#
_entry.id   093a37ebaab4ff8223b85c71c767fe4c
#
_cell.length_a   1.000
_cell.length_b   1.000
_cell.length_c   1.000
_cell.angle_alpha   90.00
_cell.angle_beta   90.00
_cell.angle_gamma   90.00
#
_symmetry.space_group_name_H-M   'P 1'
#
loop_
_entity.id
_entity.type
_entity.pdbx_description
1 polymer ?
#
loop_
_entity_poly.entity_id
_entity_poly.type
_entity_poly.pdbx_seq_one_letter_code
_entity_poly.pdbx_strand_id
1 'polypeptide(L)'
;QIGYIETHGRAGTEALLQGLPVIPRRKIFYKGKELEEMDLDTIIRVHPEIVIVDELAHTNVEGSLNEKRWQDVITLLDEGINVISAINIQHIESVNEEVQEITGIEVKERVPDSVLQEADEVVNIDLTAEELIARLKAGKIYRPEKIQTALDNFFRTENILQLRELALKEVALRVEK
;
A
#
# COMPACT_ATOMS: atom_id res chain seq x y z
N GLN A 1 4.05 15.65 5.83
CA GLN A 1 2.73 15.43 6.49
C GLN A 1 2.12 14.11 6.05
N ILE A 2 1.19 13.59 6.85
CA ILE A 2 0.45 12.37 6.53
C ILE A 2 -0.80 12.75 5.73
N GLY A 3 -0.90 12.27 4.50
CA GLY A 3 -2.12 12.35 3.70
C GLY A 3 -3.05 11.18 3.97
N TYR A 4 -2.50 9.97 3.98
CA TYR A 4 -3.22 8.75 4.32
C TYR A 4 -2.24 7.67 4.77
N ILE A 5 -2.48 7.07 5.92
CA ILE A 5 -1.82 5.84 6.39
C ILE A 5 -2.88 4.92 6.99
N GLU A 6 -2.88 3.66 6.55
CA GLU A 6 -3.72 2.63 7.13
C GLU A 6 -2.92 1.77 8.11
N THR A 7 -3.23 1.89 9.38
CA THR A 7 -2.53 1.14 10.44
C THR A 7 -3.09 -0.26 10.67
N HIS A 8 -4.31 -0.52 10.19
CA HIS A 8 -5.09 -1.74 10.49
C HIS A 8 -5.18 -2.04 12.00
N GLY A 9 -5.14 -1.00 12.85
CA GLY A 9 -5.14 -1.16 14.31
C GLY A 9 -3.85 -1.73 14.89
N ARG A 10 -2.75 -1.74 14.12
CA ARG A 10 -1.44 -2.23 14.57
C ARG A 10 -0.77 -1.21 15.49
N ALA A 11 -0.64 -1.54 16.77
CA ALA A 11 -0.09 -0.65 17.80
C ALA A 11 1.33 -0.15 17.47
N GLY A 12 2.17 -0.99 16.90
CA GLY A 12 3.52 -0.60 16.49
C GLY A 12 3.54 0.45 15.39
N THR A 13 2.65 0.34 14.40
CA THR A 13 2.50 1.32 13.33
C THR A 13 1.92 2.62 13.87
N GLU A 14 0.87 2.55 14.68
CA GLU A 14 0.24 3.74 15.29
C GLU A 14 1.23 4.53 16.15
N ALA A 15 2.09 3.85 16.91
CA ALA A 15 3.11 4.49 17.74
C ALA A 15 4.11 5.31 16.90
N LEU A 16 4.45 4.87 15.69
CA LEU A 16 5.36 5.57 14.79
C LEU A 16 4.75 6.84 14.17
N LEU A 17 3.44 6.97 14.17
CA LEU A 17 2.74 8.14 13.62
C LEU A 17 2.67 9.30 14.60
N GLN A 18 2.95 9.08 15.87
CA GLN A 18 2.88 10.13 16.90
C GLN A 18 3.86 11.26 16.58
N GLY A 19 3.35 12.50 16.66
CA GLY A 19 4.13 13.70 16.39
C GLY A 19 4.27 14.08 14.91
N LEU A 20 3.75 13.29 13.99
CA LEU A 20 3.70 13.65 12.58
C LEU A 20 2.44 14.47 12.28
N PRO A 21 2.54 15.61 11.59
CA PRO A 21 1.35 16.37 11.18
C PRO A 21 0.48 15.55 10.24
N VAL A 22 -0.82 15.53 10.52
CA VAL A 22 -1.81 14.77 9.74
C VAL A 22 -2.78 15.74 9.05
N ILE A 23 -3.02 15.52 7.77
CA ILE A 23 -4.13 16.15 7.05
C ILE A 23 -5.36 15.26 7.24
N PRO A 24 -6.43 15.74 7.88
CA PRO A 24 -7.61 14.93 8.17
C PRO A 24 -8.20 14.29 6.89
N ARG A 25 -8.70 13.08 7.01
CA ARG A 25 -9.39 12.38 5.94
C ARG A 25 -10.72 13.05 5.61
N ARG A 26 -11.14 12.97 4.35
CA ARG A 26 -12.46 13.40 3.92
C ARG A 26 -13.48 12.31 4.22
N LYS A 27 -14.60 12.68 4.81
CA LYS A 27 -15.72 11.78 5.07
C LYS A 27 -16.71 11.82 3.91
N ILE A 28 -17.11 10.65 3.41
CA ILE A 28 -18.04 10.49 2.31
C ILE A 28 -19.15 9.56 2.74
N PHE A 29 -20.41 10.00 2.55
CA PHE A 29 -21.57 9.14 2.74
C PHE A 29 -21.88 8.40 1.42
N TYR A 30 -21.81 7.06 1.47
CA TYR A 30 -22.11 6.22 0.34
C TYR A 30 -22.96 5.03 0.78
N LYS A 31 -24.14 4.86 0.16
CA LYS A 31 -25.09 3.78 0.46
C LYS A 31 -25.39 3.62 1.96
N GLY A 32 -25.59 4.74 2.65
CA GLY A 32 -25.94 4.76 4.07
C GLY A 32 -24.77 4.51 5.04
N LYS A 33 -23.53 4.46 4.54
CA LYS A 33 -22.32 4.32 5.35
C LYS A 33 -21.43 5.54 5.20
N GLU A 34 -20.81 5.92 6.31
CA GLU A 34 -19.75 6.91 6.31
C GLU A 34 -18.42 6.23 5.99
N LEU A 35 -17.79 6.65 4.91
CA LEU A 35 -16.49 6.16 4.45
C LEU A 35 -15.48 7.29 4.51
N GLU A 36 -14.20 6.94 4.64
CA GLU A 36 -13.11 7.90 4.69
C GLU A 36 -12.20 7.74 3.49
N GLU A 37 -11.84 8.87 2.87
CA GLU A 37 -10.84 8.94 1.81
C GLU A 37 -9.79 10.00 2.11
N MET A 38 -8.62 9.87 1.49
CA MET A 38 -7.61 10.91 1.51
C MET A 38 -8.20 12.22 0.96
N ASP A 39 -7.96 13.33 1.65
CA ASP A 39 -8.44 14.65 1.22
C ASP A 39 -7.44 15.30 0.26
N LEU A 40 -7.53 14.94 -1.02
CA LEU A 40 -6.64 15.42 -2.07
C LEU A 40 -6.66 16.95 -2.19
N ASP A 41 -7.82 17.56 -2.17
CA ASP A 41 -7.97 19.02 -2.32
C ASP A 41 -7.29 19.76 -1.19
N THR A 42 -7.43 19.27 0.05
CA THR A 42 -6.77 19.87 1.21
C THR A 42 -5.26 19.72 1.15
N ILE A 43 -4.76 18.56 0.70
CA ILE A 43 -3.31 18.35 0.52
C ILE A 43 -2.75 19.34 -0.50
N ILE A 44 -3.42 19.55 -1.61
CA ILE A 44 -3.00 20.52 -2.63
C ILE A 44 -2.99 21.94 -2.06
N ARG A 45 -4.01 22.33 -1.31
CA ARG A 45 -4.08 23.67 -0.68
C ARG A 45 -2.98 23.90 0.35
N VAL A 46 -2.73 22.93 1.21
CA VAL A 46 -1.67 22.97 2.23
C VAL A 46 -0.30 22.95 1.57
N HIS A 47 -0.17 22.25 0.49
CA HIS A 47 1.06 22.09 -0.28
C HIS A 47 2.27 21.69 0.58
N PRO A 48 2.21 20.55 1.27
CA PRO A 48 3.34 20.08 2.07
C PRO A 48 4.54 19.80 1.16
N GLU A 49 5.74 19.96 1.69
CA GLU A 49 6.96 19.59 0.96
C GLU A 49 6.97 18.10 0.64
N ILE A 50 6.59 17.28 1.60
CA ILE A 50 6.48 15.83 1.46
C ILE A 50 5.16 15.37 2.08
N VAL A 51 4.43 14.51 1.36
CA VAL A 51 3.21 13.86 1.86
C VAL A 51 3.36 12.34 1.81
N ILE A 52 2.89 11.67 2.85
CA ILE A 52 2.86 10.20 2.91
C ILE A 52 1.47 9.73 2.49
N VAL A 53 1.44 8.86 1.48
CA VAL A 53 0.22 8.29 0.91
C VAL A 53 0.36 6.78 0.85
N ASP A 54 -0.27 6.08 1.76
CA ASP A 54 -0.28 4.62 1.84
C ASP A 54 -1.32 4.00 0.90
N GLU A 55 -1.23 2.70 0.71
CA GLU A 55 -2.17 1.92 -0.11
C GLU A 55 -2.33 2.46 -1.54
N LEU A 56 -1.23 2.50 -2.28
CA LEU A 56 -1.19 3.06 -3.65
C LEU A 56 -2.21 2.40 -4.60
N ALA A 57 -2.54 1.13 -4.38
CA ALA A 57 -3.48 0.36 -5.22
C ALA A 57 -4.96 0.57 -4.87
N HIS A 58 -5.26 1.32 -3.81
CA HIS A 58 -6.63 1.53 -3.33
C HIS A 58 -7.54 2.09 -4.42
N THR A 59 -8.77 1.56 -4.47
CA THR A 59 -9.84 2.11 -5.30
C THR A 59 -10.68 3.08 -4.48
N ASN A 60 -10.71 4.33 -4.91
CA ASN A 60 -11.44 5.39 -4.21
C ASN A 60 -12.95 5.18 -4.25
N VAL A 61 -13.64 5.73 -3.27
CA VAL A 61 -15.10 5.70 -3.23
C VAL A 61 -15.68 6.40 -4.45
N GLU A 62 -16.76 5.85 -5.01
CA GLU A 62 -17.47 6.43 -6.14
C GLU A 62 -17.84 7.91 -5.87
N GLY A 63 -17.60 8.77 -6.84
CA GLY A 63 -17.78 10.21 -6.73
C GLY A 63 -16.51 10.97 -6.27
N SER A 64 -15.40 10.27 -6.01
CA SER A 64 -14.10 10.90 -5.82
C SER A 64 -13.58 11.50 -7.12
N LEU A 65 -12.65 12.48 -7.03
CA LEU A 65 -12.06 13.13 -8.20
C LEU A 65 -11.41 12.11 -9.15
N ASN A 66 -10.66 11.18 -8.61
CA ASN A 66 -10.03 10.08 -9.34
C ASN A 66 -10.58 8.73 -8.87
N GLU A 67 -10.62 7.76 -9.75
CA GLU A 67 -11.05 6.40 -9.43
C GLU A 67 -10.03 5.67 -8.54
N LYS A 68 -8.75 5.90 -8.75
CA LYS A 68 -7.66 5.19 -8.09
C LYS A 68 -6.74 6.14 -7.30
N ARG A 69 -6.25 5.66 -6.15
CA ARG A 69 -5.29 6.43 -5.34
C ARG A 69 -3.99 6.73 -6.07
N TRP A 70 -3.48 5.83 -6.91
CA TRP A 70 -2.29 6.15 -7.70
C TRP A 70 -2.50 7.34 -8.64
N GLN A 71 -3.73 7.56 -9.13
CA GLN A 71 -4.06 8.77 -9.91
C GLN A 71 -4.01 10.02 -9.04
N ASP A 72 -4.45 9.94 -7.79
CA ASP A 72 -4.31 11.04 -6.82
C ASP A 72 -2.82 11.37 -6.60
N VAL A 73 -1.97 10.35 -6.50
CA VAL A 73 -0.52 10.55 -6.37
C VAL A 73 0.07 11.26 -7.59
N ILE A 74 -0.31 10.87 -8.79
CA ILE A 74 0.12 11.58 -10.01
C ILE A 74 -0.32 13.04 -9.97
N THR A 75 -1.54 13.32 -9.55
CA THR A 75 -2.04 14.70 -9.39
C THR A 75 -1.17 15.49 -8.40
N LEU A 76 -0.79 14.90 -7.27
CA LEU A 76 0.08 15.54 -6.29
C LEU A 76 1.48 15.83 -6.84
N LEU A 77 2.04 14.89 -7.59
CA LEU A 77 3.34 15.08 -8.26
C LEU A 77 3.29 16.21 -9.29
N ASP A 78 2.22 16.29 -10.07
CA ASP A 78 2.01 17.37 -11.06
C ASP A 78 1.88 18.74 -10.38
N GLU A 79 1.39 18.79 -9.15
CA GLU A 79 1.35 20.00 -8.33
C GLU A 79 2.71 20.35 -7.65
N GLY A 80 3.74 19.56 -7.89
CA GLY A 80 5.07 19.77 -7.32
C GLY A 80 5.24 19.31 -5.86
N ILE A 81 4.35 18.45 -5.38
CA ILE A 81 4.43 17.88 -4.03
C ILE A 81 5.19 16.56 -4.09
N ASN A 82 6.19 16.38 -3.23
CA ASN A 82 6.90 15.10 -3.12
C ASN A 82 6.05 14.08 -2.37
N VAL A 83 6.03 12.84 -2.85
CA VAL A 83 5.19 11.78 -2.30
C VAL A 83 6.05 10.59 -1.87
N ILE A 84 5.80 10.08 -0.67
CA ILE A 84 6.26 8.77 -0.22
C ILE A 84 5.03 7.87 -0.18
N SER A 85 5.07 6.77 -0.92
CA SER A 85 3.94 5.83 -1.00
C SER A 85 4.38 4.40 -0.70
N ALA A 86 3.41 3.52 -0.52
CA ALA A 86 3.66 2.10 -0.29
C ALA A 86 2.73 1.24 -1.15
N ILE A 87 3.29 0.14 -1.65
CA ILE A 87 2.56 -0.84 -2.44
C ILE A 87 3.06 -2.25 -2.10
N ASN A 88 2.15 -3.19 -2.06
CA ASN A 88 2.51 -4.60 -1.97
C ASN A 88 2.70 -5.19 -3.37
N ILE A 89 3.60 -6.16 -3.49
CA ILE A 89 3.96 -6.79 -4.77
C ILE A 89 2.76 -7.30 -5.56
N GLN A 90 1.76 -7.85 -4.89
CA GLN A 90 0.57 -8.42 -5.53
C GLN A 90 -0.27 -7.41 -6.31
N HIS A 91 -0.09 -6.12 -6.09
CA HIS A 91 -0.83 -5.05 -6.75
C HIS A 91 -0.12 -4.49 -7.99
N ILE A 92 1.08 -4.94 -8.32
CA ILE A 92 1.80 -4.51 -9.52
C ILE A 92 1.23 -5.29 -10.71
N GLU A 93 0.78 -4.57 -11.73
CA GLU A 93 0.04 -5.15 -12.86
C GLU A 93 0.80 -6.25 -13.59
N SER A 94 2.09 -6.03 -13.90
CA SER A 94 2.90 -7.00 -14.67
C SER A 94 3.14 -8.33 -13.95
N VAL A 95 3.05 -8.38 -12.63
CA VAL A 95 3.30 -9.59 -11.83
C VAL A 95 2.03 -10.24 -11.30
N ASN A 96 0.87 -9.70 -11.65
CA ASN A 96 -0.40 -10.16 -11.11
C ASN A 96 -0.71 -11.63 -11.41
N GLU A 97 -0.43 -12.09 -12.63
CA GLU A 97 -0.63 -13.49 -13.03
C GLU A 97 0.28 -14.43 -12.23
N GLU A 98 1.56 -14.09 -12.07
CA GLU A 98 2.50 -14.89 -11.27
C GLU A 98 2.07 -14.94 -9.79
N VAL A 99 1.60 -13.83 -9.24
CA VAL A 99 1.06 -13.80 -7.87
C VAL A 99 -0.16 -14.71 -7.73
N GLN A 100 -1.05 -14.71 -8.70
CA GLN A 100 -2.22 -15.60 -8.70
C GLN A 100 -1.79 -17.09 -8.78
N GLU A 101 -0.81 -17.43 -9.58
CA GLU A 101 -0.26 -18.79 -9.66
C GLU A 101 0.37 -19.24 -8.34
N ILE A 102 1.10 -18.34 -7.66
CA ILE A 102 1.76 -18.62 -6.37
C ILE A 102 0.75 -18.77 -5.24
N THR A 103 -0.19 -17.84 -5.14
CA THR A 103 -1.10 -17.73 -3.97
C THR A 103 -2.47 -18.35 -4.18
N GLY A 104 -2.88 -18.58 -5.43
CA GLY A 104 -4.24 -18.99 -5.78
C GLY A 104 -5.29 -17.87 -5.62
N ILE A 105 -4.85 -16.65 -5.36
CA ILE A 105 -5.73 -15.50 -5.12
C ILE A 105 -5.65 -14.53 -6.29
N GLU A 106 -6.81 -14.18 -6.86
CA GLU A 106 -6.91 -13.10 -7.84
C GLU A 106 -6.92 -11.76 -7.13
N VAL A 107 -5.95 -10.92 -7.43
CA VAL A 107 -5.86 -9.55 -6.92
C VAL A 107 -6.47 -8.60 -7.95
N LYS A 108 -7.55 -7.92 -7.58
CA LYS A 108 -8.30 -7.03 -8.47
C LYS A 108 -7.75 -5.62 -8.50
N GLU A 109 -7.28 -5.11 -7.36
CA GLU A 109 -6.69 -3.79 -7.28
C GLU A 109 -5.26 -3.82 -7.80
N ARG A 110 -5.01 -3.10 -8.88
CA ARG A 110 -3.73 -3.10 -9.60
C ARG A 110 -3.22 -1.69 -9.82
N VAL A 111 -1.90 -1.57 -9.84
CA VAL A 111 -1.21 -0.33 -10.21
C VAL A 111 -0.43 -0.58 -11.50
N PRO A 112 -0.62 0.25 -12.54
CA PRO A 112 0.15 0.12 -13.77
C PRO A 112 1.66 0.27 -13.52
N ASP A 113 2.47 -0.49 -14.25
CA ASP A 113 3.94 -0.42 -14.12
C ASP A 113 4.49 0.96 -14.45
N SER A 114 3.82 1.71 -15.34
CA SER A 114 4.19 3.09 -15.66
C SER A 114 4.22 4.01 -14.44
N VAL A 115 3.34 3.77 -13.46
CA VAL A 115 3.33 4.56 -12.20
C VAL A 115 4.60 4.33 -11.40
N LEU A 116 5.05 3.09 -11.32
CA LEU A 116 6.31 2.78 -10.63
C LEU A 116 7.54 3.32 -11.39
N GLN A 117 7.43 3.49 -12.70
CA GLN A 117 8.49 4.10 -13.52
C GLN A 117 8.66 5.60 -13.25
N GLU A 118 7.61 6.27 -12.77
CA GLU A 118 7.65 7.67 -12.36
C GLU A 118 8.37 7.87 -11.00
N ALA A 119 8.57 6.80 -10.23
CA ALA A 119 9.25 6.90 -8.94
C ALA A 119 10.74 7.20 -9.13
N ASP A 120 11.26 8.18 -8.38
CA ASP A 120 12.68 8.49 -8.34
C ASP A 120 13.47 7.44 -7.58
N GLU A 121 12.86 6.81 -6.59
CA GLU A 121 13.44 5.77 -5.76
C GLU A 121 12.42 4.68 -5.44
N VAL A 122 12.83 3.43 -5.57
CA VAL A 122 12.03 2.25 -5.17
C VAL A 122 12.81 1.46 -4.13
N VAL A 123 12.24 1.32 -2.94
CA VAL A 123 12.84 0.61 -1.81
C VAL A 123 12.07 -0.67 -1.54
N ASN A 124 12.77 -1.79 -1.48
CA ASN A 124 12.19 -3.05 -1.06
C ASN A 124 12.30 -3.22 0.46
N ILE A 125 11.17 -3.27 1.14
CA ILE A 125 11.13 -3.60 2.57
C ILE A 125 11.08 -5.12 2.67
N ASP A 126 12.25 -5.73 2.82
CA ASP A 126 12.44 -7.17 2.80
C ASP A 126 12.45 -7.75 4.22
N LEU A 127 11.69 -8.83 4.40
CA LEU A 127 11.69 -9.63 5.62
C LEU A 127 11.87 -11.11 5.23
N THR A 128 12.58 -11.87 6.07
CA THR A 128 12.65 -13.32 5.88
C THR A 128 11.28 -13.96 6.11
N ALA A 129 11.05 -15.13 5.53
CA ALA A 129 9.81 -15.86 5.72
C ALA A 129 9.60 -16.19 7.22
N GLU A 130 10.67 -16.56 7.92
CA GLU A 130 10.65 -16.86 9.35
C GLU A 130 10.24 -15.64 10.19
N GLU A 131 10.79 -14.46 9.90
CA GLU A 131 10.46 -13.22 10.61
C GLU A 131 9.01 -12.82 10.37
N LEU A 132 8.53 -12.94 9.14
CA LEU A 132 7.15 -12.59 8.78
C LEU A 132 6.15 -13.53 9.45
N ILE A 133 6.41 -14.84 9.44
CA ILE A 133 5.58 -15.83 10.13
C ILE A 133 5.60 -15.63 11.65
N ALA A 134 6.76 -15.32 12.22
CA ALA A 134 6.88 -15.02 13.64
C ALA A 134 6.05 -13.79 14.05
N ARG A 135 6.07 -12.74 13.25
CA ARG A 135 5.22 -11.53 13.46
C ARG A 135 3.73 -11.86 13.33
N LEU A 136 3.36 -12.69 12.37
CA LEU A 136 1.99 -13.16 12.21
C LEU A 136 1.50 -13.92 13.44
N LYS A 137 2.27 -14.91 13.91
CA LYS A 137 1.95 -15.70 15.11
C LYS A 137 1.90 -14.86 16.37
N ALA A 138 2.71 -13.81 16.47
CA ALA A 138 2.69 -12.87 17.59
C ALA A 138 1.51 -11.87 17.57
N GLY A 139 0.61 -11.98 16.58
CA GLY A 139 -0.55 -11.10 16.44
C GLY A 139 -0.23 -9.68 15.96
N LYS A 140 0.97 -9.46 15.42
CA LYS A 140 1.42 -8.13 14.95
C LYS A 140 0.87 -7.73 13.58
N ILE A 141 0.34 -8.69 12.81
CA ILE A 141 -0.18 -8.47 11.45
C ILE A 141 -1.70 -8.58 11.43
N TYR A 142 -2.24 -9.68 11.94
CA TYR A 142 -3.68 -9.95 12.03
C TYR A 142 -4.11 -10.25 13.46
N ARG A 143 -5.40 -10.11 13.72
CA ARG A 143 -6.02 -10.56 14.97
C ARG A 143 -5.88 -12.07 15.12
N PRO A 144 -5.81 -12.61 16.36
CA PRO A 144 -5.58 -14.04 16.61
C PRO A 144 -6.51 -14.99 15.84
N GLU A 145 -7.77 -14.63 15.66
CA GLU A 145 -8.76 -15.45 14.95
C GLU A 145 -8.51 -15.60 13.44
N LYS A 146 -7.67 -14.75 12.85
CA LYS A 146 -7.32 -14.79 11.42
C LYS A 146 -5.96 -15.42 11.13
N ILE A 147 -5.17 -15.70 12.16
CA ILE A 147 -3.77 -16.17 12.00
C ILE A 147 -3.73 -17.52 11.30
N GLN A 148 -4.55 -18.49 11.71
CA GLN A 148 -4.54 -19.84 11.13
C GLN A 148 -4.92 -19.81 9.64
N THR A 149 -5.96 -19.06 9.29
CA THR A 149 -6.37 -18.90 7.89
C THR A 149 -5.26 -18.27 7.04
N ALA A 150 -4.56 -17.28 7.58
CA ALA A 150 -3.43 -16.65 6.90
C ALA A 150 -2.27 -17.62 6.69
N LEU A 151 -1.93 -18.44 7.71
CA LEU A 151 -0.87 -19.47 7.61
C LEU A 151 -1.21 -20.57 6.60
N ASP A 152 -2.47 -20.91 6.45
CA ASP A 152 -2.92 -21.95 5.53
C ASP A 152 -2.99 -21.48 4.07
N ASN A 153 -3.01 -20.17 3.84
CA ASN A 153 -3.17 -19.57 2.51
C ASN A 153 -1.95 -18.71 2.11
N PHE A 154 -2.09 -17.39 2.18
CA PHE A 154 -1.10 -16.44 1.69
C PHE A 154 0.25 -16.54 2.43
N PHE A 155 0.22 -16.77 3.74
CA PHE A 155 1.41 -16.82 4.61
C PHE A 155 2.04 -18.22 4.71
N ARG A 156 1.93 -19.04 3.69
CA ARG A 156 2.75 -20.25 3.59
C ARG A 156 4.19 -19.87 3.31
N THR A 157 5.14 -20.53 3.94
CA THR A 157 6.58 -20.28 3.74
C THR A 157 6.97 -20.29 2.27
N GLU A 158 6.49 -21.26 1.52
CA GLU A 158 6.75 -21.39 0.07
C GLU A 158 6.24 -20.19 -0.72
N ASN A 159 5.02 -19.74 -0.44
CA ASN A 159 4.42 -18.57 -1.09
C ASN A 159 5.19 -17.29 -0.74
N ILE A 160 5.56 -17.10 0.52
CA ILE A 160 6.35 -15.95 0.97
C ILE A 160 7.70 -15.89 0.26
N LEU A 161 8.41 -17.02 0.15
CA LEU A 161 9.69 -17.08 -0.53
C LEU A 161 9.57 -16.70 -2.01
N GLN A 162 8.55 -17.20 -2.71
CA GLN A 162 8.32 -16.87 -4.11
C GLN A 162 7.93 -15.41 -4.31
N LEU A 163 7.07 -14.86 -3.45
CA LEU A 163 6.68 -13.45 -3.50
C LEU A 163 7.87 -12.54 -3.20
N ARG A 164 8.73 -12.92 -2.26
CA ARG A 164 9.97 -12.20 -1.95
C ARG A 164 10.92 -12.17 -3.15
N GLU A 165 11.11 -13.30 -3.82
CA GLU A 165 11.92 -13.38 -5.03
C GLU A 165 11.37 -12.47 -6.13
N LEU A 166 10.05 -12.48 -6.33
CA LEU A 166 9.36 -11.64 -7.29
C LEU A 166 9.57 -10.14 -6.98
N ALA A 167 9.43 -9.75 -5.71
CA ALA A 167 9.67 -8.38 -5.27
C ALA A 167 11.12 -7.92 -5.51
N LEU A 168 12.09 -8.79 -5.24
CA LEU A 168 13.51 -8.51 -5.49
C LEU A 168 13.80 -8.33 -6.98
N LYS A 169 13.21 -9.13 -7.85
CA LYS A 169 13.32 -8.98 -9.31
C LYS A 169 12.76 -7.64 -9.77
N GLU A 170 11.60 -7.23 -9.27
CA GLU A 170 10.97 -5.96 -9.63
C GLU A 170 11.83 -4.75 -9.23
N VAL A 171 12.43 -4.79 -8.06
CA VAL A 171 13.34 -3.72 -7.62
C VAL A 171 14.61 -3.70 -8.48
N ALA A 172 15.20 -4.85 -8.76
CA ALA A 172 16.41 -4.96 -9.58
C ALA A 172 16.22 -4.35 -10.99
N LEU A 173 15.07 -4.62 -11.62
CA LEU A 173 14.73 -4.05 -12.94
C LEU A 173 14.65 -2.52 -12.94
N ARG A 174 14.52 -1.88 -11.79
CA ARG A 174 14.40 -0.43 -11.66
C ARG A 174 15.73 0.25 -11.31
N VAL A 175 16.68 -0.49 -10.76
CA VAL A 175 18.02 0.02 -10.43
C VAL A 175 18.90 0.15 -11.68
N GLU A 176 18.60 -0.61 -12.74
CA GLU A 176 19.35 -0.61 -13.99
C GLU A 176 19.01 0.53 -14.96
N LYS A 177 18.18 1.49 -14.51
CA LYS A 177 17.87 2.72 -15.26
C LYS A 177 18.59 3.91 -14.64
#